data_e83ba220643da9dce4c8014302a0580b
#
_entry.id   e83ba220643da9dce4c8014302a0580b
#
_cell.length_a   1.000
_cell.length_b   1.000
_cell.length_c   1.000
_cell.angle_alpha   90.00
_cell.angle_beta   90.00
_cell.angle_gamma   90.00
#
_symmetry.space_group_name_H-M   'P 1'
#
loop_
_entity.id
_entity.type
_entity.pdbx_description
1 polymer ?
#
loop_
_entity_poly.entity_id
_entity_poly.type
_entity_poly.pdbx_seq_one_letter_code
_entity_poly.pdbx_strand_id
1 'polypeptide(L)'
;MKKYLLLIVCLGTLSQAEAIHLLDSTPTAAVRKANRYDSLSKKHSPRTAAIRSAILPGWGQVYNKKYWKLPIVYGALGTCAGIFVYNLNNYQDTRFAYRVKYNMRVNFTDSALFNQINPLMKPLDEESLRYYRDQFRRDIDYSVLFFLLLWGLNVVDATVDAHLKSFDVGPDLSLQLKPGRSQLAGTSGLSVVLKIGK
;
A
#
# COMPACT_ATOMS: atom_id res chain seq x y z
N MET A 1 -8.77 -15.79 -59.20
CA MET A 1 -10.12 -15.22 -59.28
C MET A 1 -10.92 -15.40 -57.99
N LYS A 2 -10.30 -15.40 -56.82
CA LYS A 2 -11.00 -15.54 -55.51
C LYS A 2 -10.85 -14.32 -54.58
N LYS A 3 -10.20 -13.24 -55.03
CA LYS A 3 -9.91 -12.06 -54.20
C LYS A 3 -10.89 -10.88 -54.39
N TYR A 4 -11.77 -10.97 -55.36
CA TYR A 4 -12.74 -9.86 -55.66
C TYR A 4 -14.17 -10.16 -55.20
N LEU A 5 -14.43 -11.36 -54.65
CA LEU A 5 -15.76 -11.75 -54.17
C LEU A 5 -16.09 -11.17 -52.77
N LEU A 6 -15.09 -10.76 -52.01
CA LEU A 6 -15.26 -10.22 -50.66
C LEU A 6 -15.50 -8.69 -50.62
N LEU A 7 -15.26 -8.01 -51.74
CA LEU A 7 -15.45 -6.54 -51.86
C LEU A 7 -16.85 -6.15 -52.29
N ILE A 8 -17.62 -7.07 -52.83
CA ILE A 8 -18.98 -6.80 -53.31
C ILE A 8 -20.04 -7.00 -52.20
N VAL A 9 -19.74 -7.74 -51.15
CA VAL A 9 -20.65 -7.95 -50.02
C VAL A 9 -20.67 -6.76 -49.04
N CYS A 10 -19.64 -5.91 -49.04
CA CYS A 10 -19.59 -4.73 -48.17
C CYS A 10 -20.28 -3.47 -48.72
N LEU A 11 -20.72 -3.46 -49.99
CA LEU A 11 -21.39 -2.31 -50.59
C LEU A 11 -22.90 -2.42 -50.63
N GLY A 12 -23.51 -3.49 -50.13
CA GLY A 12 -24.96 -3.76 -50.23
C GLY A 12 -25.81 -3.38 -49.03
N THR A 13 -25.26 -2.80 -47.96
CA THR A 13 -26.01 -2.50 -46.72
C THR A 13 -26.09 -1.02 -46.36
N LEU A 14 -25.92 -0.13 -47.36
CA LEU A 14 -26.04 1.31 -47.13
C LEU A 14 -27.33 1.84 -47.78
N SER A 15 -28.49 1.39 -47.29
CA SER A 15 -29.74 2.08 -47.64
C SER A 15 -30.88 1.52 -46.80
N GLN A 16 -30.97 1.93 -45.57
CA GLN A 16 -32.21 2.19 -44.82
C GLN A 16 -31.87 2.87 -43.49
N ALA A 17 -31.46 4.13 -43.56
CA ALA A 17 -31.49 5.02 -42.40
C ALA A 17 -32.89 5.67 -42.41
N GLU A 18 -33.89 4.96 -41.92
CA GLU A 18 -35.15 5.55 -41.53
C GLU A 18 -34.89 6.45 -40.31
N ALA A 19 -35.31 7.69 -40.46
CA ALA A 19 -35.23 8.74 -39.45
C ALA A 19 -36.02 8.33 -38.21
N ILE A 20 -35.37 7.78 -37.21
CA ILE A 20 -35.92 7.76 -35.87
C ILE A 20 -35.84 9.19 -35.36
N HIS A 21 -37.00 9.83 -35.27
CA HIS A 21 -37.20 11.09 -34.57
C HIS A 21 -36.50 11.00 -33.21
N LEU A 22 -35.42 11.72 -33.08
CA LEU A 22 -34.76 12.02 -31.82
C LEU A 22 -35.80 12.75 -30.96
N LEU A 23 -36.48 11.99 -30.11
CA LEU A 23 -37.06 12.55 -28.90
C LEU A 23 -35.91 13.13 -28.12
N ASP A 24 -35.77 14.44 -28.17
CA ASP A 24 -34.74 15.22 -27.43
C ASP A 24 -35.02 15.06 -25.93
N SER A 25 -34.65 13.89 -25.39
CA SER A 25 -34.58 13.64 -23.98
C SER A 25 -33.25 14.23 -23.47
N THR A 26 -33.21 15.54 -23.39
CA THR A 26 -32.15 16.18 -22.58
C THR A 26 -32.15 15.51 -21.23
N PRO A 27 -31.05 14.81 -20.83
CA PRO A 27 -31.04 14.08 -19.58
C PRO A 27 -31.26 15.08 -18.43
N THR A 28 -32.33 14.85 -17.67
CA THR A 28 -32.69 15.64 -16.52
C THR A 28 -31.47 15.86 -15.63
N ALA A 29 -31.32 17.02 -15.02
CA ALA A 29 -30.18 17.37 -14.17
C ALA A 29 -29.83 16.29 -13.15
N ALA A 30 -30.82 15.52 -12.69
CA ALA A 30 -30.65 14.36 -11.82
C ALA A 30 -29.88 13.20 -12.50
N VAL A 31 -30.18 12.89 -13.77
CA VAL A 31 -29.50 11.83 -14.54
C VAL A 31 -28.06 12.24 -14.87
N ARG A 32 -27.84 13.52 -15.19
CA ARG A 32 -26.48 14.06 -15.38
C ARG A 32 -25.66 14.00 -14.09
N LYS A 33 -26.29 14.24 -12.94
CA LYS A 33 -25.66 14.18 -11.63
C LYS A 33 -25.31 12.73 -11.27
N ALA A 34 -26.24 11.77 -11.46
CA ALA A 34 -26.02 10.35 -11.24
C ALA A 34 -24.89 9.79 -12.11
N ASN A 35 -24.87 10.11 -13.42
CA ASN A 35 -23.81 9.70 -14.35
C ASN A 35 -22.45 10.31 -13.99
N ARG A 36 -22.43 11.51 -13.41
CA ARG A 36 -21.18 12.15 -12.92
C ARG A 36 -20.65 11.45 -11.66
N TYR A 37 -21.54 11.01 -10.76
CA TYR A 37 -21.16 10.23 -9.58
C TYR A 37 -20.62 8.86 -9.96
N ASP A 38 -21.28 8.14 -10.87
CA ASP A 38 -20.81 6.86 -11.38
C ASP A 38 -19.46 6.94 -12.10
N SER A 39 -19.21 8.01 -12.85
CA SER A 39 -17.92 8.21 -13.51
C SER A 39 -16.79 8.56 -12.54
N LEU A 40 -17.09 9.21 -11.42
CA LEU A 40 -16.12 9.54 -10.38
C LEU A 40 -15.81 8.32 -9.50
N SER A 41 -16.81 7.49 -9.18
CA SER A 41 -16.64 6.25 -8.42
C SER A 41 -15.84 5.20 -9.19
N LYS A 42 -16.03 5.09 -10.51
CA LYS A 42 -15.21 4.23 -11.39
C LYS A 42 -13.73 4.65 -11.45
N LYS A 43 -13.42 5.90 -11.12
CA LYS A 43 -12.06 6.45 -11.24
C LYS A 43 -11.14 6.04 -10.07
N HIS A 44 -11.67 5.57 -8.95
CA HIS A 44 -10.88 5.15 -7.77
C HIS A 44 -11.31 3.75 -7.32
N SER A 45 -10.54 2.74 -7.73
CA SER A 45 -10.81 1.34 -7.37
C SER A 45 -9.97 0.93 -6.15
N PRO A 46 -10.58 0.51 -5.04
CA PRO A 46 -9.86 -0.03 -3.89
C PRO A 46 -8.99 -1.25 -4.24
N ARG A 47 -9.46 -2.09 -5.16
CA ARG A 47 -8.70 -3.23 -5.69
C ARG A 47 -7.40 -2.80 -6.35
N THR A 48 -7.43 -1.71 -7.11
CA THR A 48 -6.23 -1.16 -7.76
C THR A 48 -5.23 -0.62 -6.73
N ALA A 49 -5.71 0.03 -5.67
CA ALA A 49 -4.86 0.49 -4.58
C ALA A 49 -4.18 -0.67 -3.84
N ALA A 50 -4.95 -1.74 -3.54
CA ALA A 50 -4.44 -2.95 -2.90
C ALA A 50 -3.35 -3.63 -3.74
N ILE A 51 -3.62 -3.89 -5.03
CA ILE A 51 -2.65 -4.54 -5.93
C ILE A 51 -1.36 -3.72 -6.07
N ARG A 52 -1.48 -2.40 -6.23
CA ARG A 52 -0.30 -1.53 -6.34
C ARG A 52 0.54 -1.54 -5.06
N SER A 53 -0.09 -1.48 -3.88
CA SER A 53 0.63 -1.58 -2.60
C SER A 53 1.22 -2.96 -2.34
N ALA A 54 0.62 -4.03 -2.88
CA ALA A 54 1.14 -5.38 -2.78
C ALA A 54 2.39 -5.60 -3.66
N ILE A 55 2.46 -4.92 -4.83
CA ILE A 55 3.64 -5.00 -5.72
C ILE A 55 4.77 -4.12 -5.18
N LEU A 56 4.46 -2.89 -4.81
CA LEU A 56 5.44 -1.92 -4.29
C LEU A 56 4.85 -1.20 -3.07
N PRO A 57 5.48 -1.36 -1.88
CA PRO A 57 5.01 -0.69 -0.67
C PRO A 57 4.92 0.83 -0.90
N GLY A 58 3.80 1.44 -0.50
CA GLY A 58 3.58 2.88 -0.69
C GLY A 58 2.94 3.28 -2.02
N TRP A 59 2.93 2.42 -3.04
CA TRP A 59 2.35 2.80 -4.35
C TRP A 59 0.84 3.03 -4.29
N GLY A 60 0.13 2.32 -3.43
CA GLY A 60 -1.29 2.57 -3.17
C GLY A 60 -1.56 3.92 -2.53
N GLN A 61 -0.68 4.40 -1.64
CA GLN A 61 -0.79 5.73 -1.04
C GLN A 61 -0.54 6.83 -2.07
N VAL A 62 0.39 6.64 -3.01
CA VAL A 62 0.58 7.52 -4.18
C VAL A 62 -0.70 7.57 -5.01
N TYR A 63 -1.30 6.41 -5.29
CA TYR A 63 -2.57 6.32 -6.02
C TYR A 63 -3.70 7.05 -5.31
N ASN A 64 -3.75 6.95 -3.98
CA ASN A 64 -4.72 7.64 -3.13
C ASN A 64 -4.40 9.14 -2.91
N LYS A 65 -3.26 9.65 -3.44
CA LYS A 65 -2.75 11.01 -3.27
C LYS A 65 -2.44 11.38 -1.81
N LYS A 66 -2.11 10.39 -0.97
CA LYS A 66 -1.73 10.58 0.43
C LYS A 66 -0.20 10.52 0.61
N TYR A 67 0.51 11.42 -0.06
CA TYR A 67 1.98 11.44 -0.12
C TYR A 67 2.66 11.59 1.25
N TRP A 68 2.00 12.23 2.22
CA TRP A 68 2.54 12.42 3.55
C TRP A 68 2.76 11.12 4.33
N LYS A 69 2.05 10.02 3.96
CA LYS A 69 2.26 8.68 4.54
C LYS A 69 3.51 7.98 4.02
N LEU A 70 4.02 8.36 2.83
CA LEU A 70 5.17 7.70 2.21
C LEU A 70 6.43 7.72 3.08
N PRO A 71 6.85 8.87 3.66
CA PRO A 71 8.04 8.88 4.51
C PRO A 71 7.88 7.98 5.75
N ILE A 72 6.67 7.84 6.29
CA ILE A 72 6.40 6.95 7.44
C ILE A 72 6.56 5.48 7.01
N VAL A 73 5.98 5.09 5.89
CA VAL A 73 6.07 3.72 5.36
C VAL A 73 7.51 3.34 5.05
N TYR A 74 8.22 4.20 4.30
CA TYR A 74 9.61 3.91 3.94
C TYR A 74 10.56 4.03 5.13
N GLY A 75 10.28 4.91 6.09
CA GLY A 75 11.02 4.99 7.35
C GLY A 75 10.90 3.69 8.16
N ALA A 76 9.69 3.17 8.32
CA ALA A 76 9.45 1.92 9.04
C ALA A 76 10.10 0.71 8.33
N LEU A 77 9.87 0.55 7.01
CA LEU A 77 10.47 -0.52 6.22
C LEU A 77 12.00 -0.41 6.16
N GLY A 78 12.53 0.81 6.03
CA GLY A 78 13.97 1.07 6.01
C GLY A 78 14.64 0.71 7.33
N THR A 79 14.00 1.02 8.46
CA THR A 79 14.48 0.62 9.78
C THR A 79 14.51 -0.90 9.92
N CYS A 80 13.45 -1.61 9.52
CA CYS A 80 13.42 -3.07 9.51
C CYS A 80 14.54 -3.66 8.63
N ALA A 81 14.73 -3.11 7.44
CA ALA A 81 15.80 -3.55 6.52
C ALA A 81 17.20 -3.28 7.12
N GLY A 82 17.39 -2.14 7.78
CA GLY A 82 18.64 -1.82 8.47
C GLY A 82 18.95 -2.80 9.60
N ILE A 83 17.96 -3.13 10.44
CA ILE A 83 18.10 -4.13 11.51
C ILE A 83 18.41 -5.51 10.93
N PHE A 84 17.74 -5.89 9.83
CA PHE A 84 18.00 -7.15 9.14
C PHE A 84 19.46 -7.24 8.66
N VAL A 85 19.97 -6.22 7.96
CA VAL A 85 21.35 -6.20 7.46
C VAL A 85 22.37 -6.21 8.62
N TYR A 86 22.10 -5.46 9.68
CA TYR A 86 22.93 -5.46 10.88
C TYR A 86 23.04 -6.86 11.50
N ASN A 87 21.90 -7.54 11.70
CA ASN A 87 21.87 -8.88 12.26
C ASN A 87 22.49 -9.91 11.31
N LEU A 88 22.31 -9.75 10.00
CA LEU A 88 22.89 -10.64 9.00
C LEU A 88 24.44 -10.58 9.02
N ASN A 89 25.01 -9.38 9.10
CA ASN A 89 26.46 -9.20 9.16
C ASN A 89 27.02 -9.81 10.45
N ASN A 90 26.41 -9.51 11.61
CA ASN A 90 26.85 -10.09 12.88
C ASN A 90 26.67 -11.62 12.92
N TYR A 91 25.61 -12.16 12.31
CA TYR A 91 25.45 -13.60 12.17
C TYR A 91 26.58 -14.24 11.36
N GLN A 92 26.95 -13.62 10.24
CA GLN A 92 28.04 -14.13 9.39
C GLN A 92 29.39 -14.09 10.13
N ASP A 93 29.70 -13.00 10.80
CA ASP A 93 30.93 -12.84 11.57
C ASP A 93 31.00 -13.86 12.72
N THR A 94 29.92 -14.00 13.48
CA THR A 94 29.86 -14.95 14.60
C THR A 94 29.92 -16.39 14.14
N ARG A 95 29.24 -16.72 13.03
CA ARG A 95 29.31 -18.05 12.40
C ARG A 95 30.71 -18.37 11.92
N PHE A 96 31.40 -17.40 11.32
CA PHE A 96 32.78 -17.56 10.87
C PHE A 96 33.71 -17.79 12.07
N ALA A 97 33.63 -16.95 13.09
CA ALA A 97 34.45 -17.08 14.30
C ALA A 97 34.24 -18.41 15.02
N TYR A 98 32.98 -18.85 15.17
CA TYR A 98 32.64 -20.15 15.75
C TYR A 98 33.27 -21.31 14.95
N ARG A 99 33.11 -21.29 13.63
CA ARG A 99 33.66 -22.35 12.76
C ARG A 99 35.19 -22.45 12.88
N VAL A 100 35.90 -21.33 12.82
CA VAL A 100 37.35 -21.31 12.92
C VAL A 100 37.80 -21.84 14.26
N LYS A 101 37.22 -21.38 15.36
CA LYS A 101 37.61 -21.85 16.73
C LYS A 101 37.30 -23.33 16.92
N TYR A 102 36.14 -23.79 16.46
CA TYR A 102 35.78 -25.20 16.53
C TYR A 102 36.74 -26.07 15.73
N ASN A 103 37.13 -25.67 14.51
CA ASN A 103 38.06 -26.41 13.67
C ASN A 103 39.47 -26.41 14.27
N MET A 104 39.89 -25.30 14.87
CA MET A 104 41.20 -25.26 15.59
C MET A 104 41.24 -26.23 16.76
N ARG A 105 40.16 -26.37 17.53
CA ARG A 105 40.10 -27.25 18.69
C ARG A 105 39.96 -28.73 18.34
N VAL A 106 39.10 -29.04 17.38
CA VAL A 106 38.68 -30.44 17.04
C VAL A 106 39.56 -31.03 15.94
N ASN A 107 39.75 -30.25 14.87
CA ASN A 107 40.41 -30.75 13.64
C ASN A 107 41.89 -30.31 13.54
N PHE A 108 42.36 -29.44 14.44
CA PHE A 108 43.71 -28.83 14.39
C PHE A 108 43.98 -28.11 13.06
N THR A 109 42.93 -27.57 12.44
CA THR A 109 42.96 -26.86 11.15
C THR A 109 42.53 -25.39 11.33
N ASP A 110 42.63 -24.59 10.26
CA ASP A 110 42.12 -23.20 10.21
C ASP A 110 42.83 -22.20 11.14
N SER A 111 43.97 -22.55 11.76
CA SER A 111 44.73 -21.62 12.65
C SER A 111 45.14 -20.34 11.90
N ALA A 112 45.45 -20.42 10.61
CA ALA A 112 45.74 -19.26 9.77
C ALA A 112 44.57 -18.28 9.64
N LEU A 113 43.33 -18.77 9.72
CA LEU A 113 42.10 -17.98 9.61
C LEU A 113 41.76 -17.22 10.91
N PHE A 114 42.42 -17.57 12.04
CA PHE A 114 42.19 -16.90 13.32
C PHE A 114 42.39 -15.39 13.26
N ASN A 115 43.38 -14.94 12.48
CA ASN A 115 43.66 -13.50 12.33
C ASN A 115 42.54 -12.76 11.55
N GLN A 116 41.76 -13.44 10.75
CA GLN A 116 40.64 -12.88 9.98
C GLN A 116 39.35 -12.77 10.79
N ILE A 117 39.30 -13.35 12.01
CA ILE A 117 38.16 -13.21 12.89
C ILE A 117 38.03 -11.73 13.31
N ASN A 118 36.78 -11.22 13.26
CA ASN A 118 36.47 -9.90 13.77
C ASN A 118 37.02 -9.71 15.18
N PRO A 119 37.80 -8.62 15.46
CA PRO A 119 38.42 -8.39 16.76
C PRO A 119 37.46 -8.49 17.95
N LEU A 120 36.20 -8.10 17.77
CA LEU A 120 35.18 -8.19 18.81
C LEU A 120 34.77 -9.64 19.15
N MET A 121 34.98 -10.58 18.25
CA MET A 121 34.61 -11.98 18.40
C MET A 121 35.79 -12.85 18.89
N LYS A 122 37.02 -12.32 18.81
CA LYS A 122 38.23 -13.06 19.22
C LYS A 122 38.27 -13.45 20.72
N PRO A 123 37.85 -12.58 21.67
CA PRO A 123 37.91 -12.95 23.10
C PRO A 123 36.78 -13.92 23.52
N LEU A 124 35.72 -14.08 22.68
CA LEU A 124 34.56 -14.91 23.04
C LEU A 124 34.93 -16.41 22.92
N ASP A 125 34.46 -17.22 23.86
CA ASP A 125 34.54 -18.68 23.82
C ASP A 125 33.57 -19.28 22.80
N GLU A 126 33.68 -20.57 22.50
CA GLU A 126 32.86 -21.24 21.51
C GLU A 126 31.38 -21.28 21.89
N GLU A 127 31.06 -21.43 23.17
CA GLU A 127 29.69 -21.48 23.67
C GLU A 127 29.01 -20.13 23.52
N SER A 128 29.67 -19.05 23.87
CA SER A 128 29.20 -17.69 23.64
C SER A 128 29.00 -17.38 22.17
N LEU A 129 29.93 -17.77 21.29
CA LEU A 129 29.79 -17.60 19.83
C LEU A 129 28.61 -18.39 19.27
N ARG A 130 28.38 -19.61 19.78
CA ARG A 130 27.22 -20.41 19.39
C ARG A 130 25.92 -19.72 19.83
N TYR A 131 25.86 -19.22 21.06
CA TYR A 131 24.73 -18.50 21.60
C TYR A 131 24.41 -17.25 20.77
N TYR A 132 25.39 -16.39 20.51
CA TYR A 132 25.19 -15.17 19.71
C TYR A 132 24.82 -15.48 18.27
N ARG A 133 25.41 -16.51 17.64
CA ARG A 133 25.02 -16.94 16.31
C ARG A 133 23.54 -17.32 16.25
N ASP A 134 23.06 -18.08 17.23
CA ASP A 134 21.68 -18.54 17.28
C ASP A 134 20.72 -17.39 17.64
N GLN A 135 21.20 -16.41 18.43
CA GLN A 135 20.48 -15.16 18.69
C GLN A 135 20.29 -14.34 17.42
N PHE A 136 21.40 -13.99 16.73
CA PHE A 136 21.32 -13.20 15.49
C PHE A 136 20.47 -13.89 14.41
N ARG A 137 20.49 -15.21 14.34
CA ARG A 137 19.63 -15.95 13.44
C ARG A 137 18.14 -15.73 13.75
N ARG A 138 17.76 -15.80 15.02
CA ARG A 138 16.37 -15.51 15.45
C ARG A 138 15.99 -14.07 15.14
N ASP A 139 16.90 -13.12 15.36
CA ASP A 139 16.65 -11.71 15.10
C ASP A 139 16.50 -11.41 13.61
N ILE A 140 17.19 -12.15 12.73
CA ILE A 140 16.98 -12.14 11.28
C ILE A 140 15.58 -12.62 10.95
N ASP A 141 15.15 -13.77 11.50
CA ASP A 141 13.82 -14.34 11.24
C ASP A 141 12.72 -13.39 11.71
N TYR A 142 12.85 -12.76 12.87
CA TYR A 142 11.92 -11.74 13.38
C TYR A 142 11.91 -10.49 12.48
N SER A 143 13.07 -10.05 12.00
CA SER A 143 13.15 -8.88 11.10
C SER A 143 12.37 -9.12 9.81
N VAL A 144 12.47 -10.32 9.23
CA VAL A 144 11.69 -10.71 8.04
C VAL A 144 10.20 -10.74 8.36
N LEU A 145 9.81 -11.31 9.50
CA LEU A 145 8.41 -11.39 9.92
C LEU A 145 7.80 -9.98 10.09
N PHE A 146 8.50 -9.08 10.78
CA PHE A 146 8.06 -7.70 10.97
C PHE A 146 8.00 -6.93 9.65
N PHE A 147 8.96 -7.15 8.75
CA PHE A 147 8.94 -6.54 7.42
C PHE A 147 7.69 -6.93 6.63
N LEU A 148 7.36 -8.23 6.61
CA LEU A 148 6.16 -8.74 5.94
C LEU A 148 4.86 -8.22 6.59
N LEU A 149 4.83 -8.12 7.92
CA LEU A 149 3.71 -7.58 8.67
C LEU A 149 3.48 -6.10 8.33
N LEU A 150 4.53 -5.28 8.36
CA LEU A 150 4.45 -3.86 8.00
C LEU A 150 4.03 -3.67 6.54
N TRP A 151 4.52 -4.52 5.64
CA TRP A 151 4.09 -4.50 4.24
C TRP A 151 2.60 -4.84 4.11
N GLY A 152 2.14 -5.90 4.78
CA GLY A 152 0.71 -6.27 4.80
C GLY A 152 -0.18 -5.15 5.35
N LEU A 153 0.21 -4.53 6.46
CA LEU A 153 -0.50 -3.38 7.03
C LEU A 153 -0.55 -2.20 6.06
N ASN A 154 0.52 -1.95 5.31
CA ASN A 154 0.55 -0.91 4.28
C ASN A 154 -0.46 -1.19 3.14
N VAL A 155 -0.63 -2.45 2.73
CA VAL A 155 -1.65 -2.84 1.74
C VAL A 155 -3.05 -2.60 2.28
N VAL A 156 -3.32 -2.98 3.54
CA VAL A 156 -4.61 -2.76 4.20
C VAL A 156 -4.91 -1.27 4.31
N ASP A 157 -3.97 -0.46 4.78
CA ASP A 157 -4.12 1.00 4.90
C ASP A 157 -4.46 1.65 3.55
N ALA A 158 -3.73 1.30 2.49
CA ALA A 158 -3.99 1.81 1.15
C ALA A 158 -5.38 1.41 0.62
N THR A 159 -5.85 0.21 0.96
CA THR A 159 -7.16 -0.30 0.56
C THR A 159 -8.28 0.42 1.30
N VAL A 160 -8.14 0.60 2.62
CA VAL A 160 -9.09 1.34 3.46
C VAL A 160 -9.20 2.80 3.00
N ASP A 161 -8.05 3.45 2.75
CA ASP A 161 -8.03 4.83 2.24
C ASP A 161 -8.76 4.95 0.88
N ALA A 162 -8.62 3.96 0.01
CA ALA A 162 -9.30 3.96 -1.28
C ALA A 162 -10.81 3.72 -1.14
N HIS A 163 -11.24 2.86 -0.21
CA HIS A 163 -12.66 2.69 0.14
C HIS A 163 -13.26 3.98 0.71
N LEU A 164 -12.59 4.59 1.69
CA LEU A 164 -13.05 5.85 2.29
C LEU A 164 -13.17 6.98 1.26
N LYS A 165 -12.30 6.97 0.24
CA LYS A 165 -12.35 7.98 -0.81
C LYS A 165 -13.50 7.76 -1.80
N SER A 166 -14.02 6.55 -1.91
CA SER A 166 -15.21 6.21 -2.71
C SER A 166 -16.52 6.55 -1.97
N PHE A 167 -16.47 6.70 -0.64
CA PHE A 167 -17.58 7.27 0.14
C PHE A 167 -17.59 8.78 -0.05
N ASP A 168 -18.24 9.24 -1.11
CA ASP A 168 -18.58 10.64 -1.26
C ASP A 168 -19.79 10.91 -0.37
N VAL A 169 -19.56 11.68 0.70
CA VAL A 169 -20.67 12.27 1.47
C VAL A 169 -21.25 13.31 0.51
N GLY A 170 -22.36 12.94 -0.17
CA GLY A 170 -22.97 13.79 -1.17
C GLY A 170 -23.18 15.21 -0.63
N PRO A 171 -23.20 16.24 -1.50
CA PRO A 171 -23.36 17.64 -1.09
C PRO A 171 -24.69 17.92 -0.38
N ASP A 172 -25.53 16.91 -0.22
CA ASP A 172 -26.82 16.99 0.44
C ASP A 172 -26.75 16.89 1.97
N LEU A 173 -25.57 16.56 2.53
CA LEU A 173 -25.29 16.59 3.97
C LEU A 173 -24.32 17.73 4.28
N SER A 174 -24.82 18.84 4.82
CA SER A 174 -23.97 19.93 5.31
C SER A 174 -24.24 20.22 6.79
N LEU A 175 -23.16 20.18 7.58
CA LEU A 175 -23.18 20.60 8.98
C LEU A 175 -22.78 22.06 9.05
N GLN A 176 -23.71 22.93 9.47
CA GLN A 176 -23.44 24.36 9.64
C GLN A 176 -23.54 24.73 11.12
N LEU A 177 -22.48 25.34 11.62
CA LEU A 177 -22.49 26.00 12.92
C LEU A 177 -22.99 27.44 12.71
N LYS A 178 -24.16 27.77 13.25
CA LYS A 178 -24.72 29.14 13.19
C LYS A 178 -24.81 29.72 14.60
N PRO A 179 -24.22 30.88 14.84
CA PRO A 179 -24.55 31.65 16.00
C PRO A 179 -25.99 32.19 15.82
N GLY A 180 -26.84 32.02 16.81
CA GLY A 180 -28.22 32.43 16.72
C GLY A 180 -28.93 32.45 18.07
N ARG A 181 -30.07 33.06 18.10
CA ARG A 181 -30.96 33.06 19.25
C ARG A 181 -32.02 31.98 19.07
N SER A 182 -32.08 31.04 20.01
CA SER A 182 -33.15 30.04 20.03
C SER A 182 -34.46 30.70 20.40
N GLN A 183 -35.45 30.67 19.52
CA GLN A 183 -36.78 31.22 19.80
C GLN A 183 -37.54 30.40 20.86
N LEU A 184 -37.25 29.11 20.97
CA LEU A 184 -37.87 28.20 21.96
C LEU A 184 -37.27 28.35 23.36
N ALA A 185 -35.98 28.62 23.47
CA ALA A 185 -35.28 28.68 24.75
C ALA A 185 -34.98 30.13 25.20
N GLY A 186 -35.23 31.15 24.36
CA GLY A 186 -34.95 32.55 24.65
C GLY A 186 -33.46 32.88 24.84
N THR A 187 -32.55 31.96 24.58
CA THR A 187 -31.11 32.09 24.82
C THR A 187 -30.35 32.29 23.54
N SER A 188 -29.26 33.06 23.60
CA SER A 188 -28.29 33.19 22.50
C SER A 188 -27.23 32.13 22.65
N GLY A 189 -26.95 31.36 21.58
CA GLY A 189 -25.99 30.25 21.60
C GLY A 189 -25.56 29.82 20.18
N LEU A 190 -24.75 28.79 20.13
CA LEU A 190 -24.33 28.10 18.89
C LEU A 190 -25.33 27.00 18.59
N SER A 191 -25.96 27.06 17.44
CA SER A 191 -26.80 25.96 16.90
C SER A 191 -26.03 25.14 15.87
N VAL A 192 -26.13 23.84 16.00
CA VAL A 192 -25.63 22.86 15.00
C VAL A 192 -26.82 22.52 14.11
N VAL A 193 -26.75 22.94 12.85
CA VAL A 193 -27.80 22.66 11.86
C VAL A 193 -27.29 21.62 10.88
N LEU A 194 -27.90 20.44 10.91
CA LEU A 194 -27.69 19.41 9.91
C LEU A 194 -28.69 19.63 8.76
N LYS A 195 -28.21 20.04 7.60
CA LYS A 195 -29.02 20.19 6.40
C LYS A 195 -28.99 18.89 5.63
N ILE A 196 -30.13 18.20 5.52
CA ILE A 196 -30.30 16.93 4.80
C ILE A 196 -31.17 17.24 3.58
N GLY A 197 -30.55 17.08 2.40
CA GLY A 197 -31.26 17.30 1.11
C GLY A 197 -31.44 18.77 0.73
N LYS A 198 -31.84 18.95 -0.54
CA LYS A 198 -32.21 20.26 -1.09
C LYS A 198 -33.55 20.70 -0.57
#